data_78d5004cc639bf1195969f5badc1cf66
#
_entry.id   78d5004cc639bf1195969f5badc1cf66
#
_cell.length_a   1.000
_cell.length_b   1.000
_cell.length_c   1.000
_cell.angle_alpha   90.00
_cell.angle_beta   90.00
_cell.angle_gamma   90.00
#
_symmetry.space_group_name_H-M   'P 1'
#
loop_
_entity.id
_entity.type
_entity.pdbx_description
1 polymer ?
#
loop_
_entity_poly.entity_id
_entity_poly.type
_entity_poly.pdbx_seq_one_letter_code
_entity_poly.pdbx_strand_id
1 'polypeptide(L)'
;MPVETTGTVISKETSQKVLSMMESVVSEGTGKNARVAGYRIGGKTGTSEDGVNTNKYVTSFCGVAPIDDPQVVVLVTLYNPTGEGGHQGGGVAAPVGGQIFSEVLPYLEVNQGNEEEVEIKEEVVTPDVLGKTLEEANKILKEQGLEIYKISGVTGEGVE
;
A
#
# COMPACT_ATOMS: atom_id res chain seq x y z
N MET A 1 9.58 27.39 13.95
CA MET A 1 10.35 28.27 13.04
C MET A 1 9.46 28.63 11.87
N PRO A 2 9.41 29.89 11.41
CA PRO A 2 8.64 30.21 10.21
C PRO A 2 9.24 29.47 9.01
N VAL A 3 8.36 28.91 8.17
CA VAL A 3 8.76 28.25 6.93
C VAL A 3 9.05 29.33 5.90
N GLU A 4 10.30 29.42 5.46
CA GLU A 4 10.68 30.29 4.34
C GLU A 4 10.37 29.58 3.01
N THR A 5 9.47 30.15 2.22
CA THR A 5 9.15 29.65 0.90
C THR A 5 10.10 30.31 -0.13
N THR A 6 10.87 29.52 -0.82
CA THR A 6 11.83 29.98 -1.86
C THR A 6 11.20 30.10 -3.25
N GLY A 7 9.91 29.81 -3.39
CA GLY A 7 9.15 29.89 -4.64
C GLY A 7 8.42 28.59 -4.98
N THR A 8 7.64 28.65 -6.04
CA THR A 8 6.89 27.47 -6.55
C THR A 8 7.78 26.65 -7.47
N VAL A 9 8.05 25.39 -7.11
CA VAL A 9 8.89 24.47 -7.89
C VAL A 9 8.06 23.73 -8.95
N ILE A 10 6.84 23.33 -8.61
CA ILE A 10 5.90 22.66 -9.52
C ILE A 10 4.52 23.32 -9.43
N SER A 11 3.72 23.19 -10.48
CA SER A 11 2.35 23.71 -10.46
C SER A 11 1.48 22.93 -9.47
N LYS A 12 0.42 23.57 -8.98
CA LYS A 12 -0.58 22.92 -8.12
C LYS A 12 -1.20 21.70 -8.80
N GLU A 13 -1.47 21.78 -10.11
CA GLU A 13 -2.01 20.69 -10.90
C GLU A 13 -1.05 19.48 -10.93
N THR A 14 0.24 19.73 -11.15
CA THR A 14 1.25 18.65 -11.10
C THR A 14 1.32 18.02 -9.72
N SER A 15 1.31 18.84 -8.66
CA SER A 15 1.31 18.35 -7.28
C SER A 15 0.10 17.45 -7.00
N GLN A 16 -1.09 17.86 -7.40
CA GLN A 16 -2.32 17.06 -7.22
C GLN A 16 -2.28 15.75 -7.99
N LYS A 17 -1.75 15.75 -9.22
CA LYS A 17 -1.56 14.50 -9.99
C LYS A 17 -0.59 13.52 -9.28
N VAL A 18 0.50 14.04 -8.74
CA VAL A 18 1.46 13.21 -7.99
C VAL A 18 0.81 12.65 -6.72
N LEU A 19 0.07 13.47 -5.98
CA LEU A 19 -0.66 13.02 -4.78
C LEU A 19 -1.66 11.90 -5.11
N SER A 20 -2.41 12.02 -6.20
CA SER A 20 -3.33 10.96 -6.65
C SER A 20 -2.59 9.66 -7.00
N MET A 21 -1.42 9.74 -7.64
CA MET A 21 -0.58 8.56 -7.90
C MET A 21 -0.05 7.93 -6.60
N MET A 22 0.34 8.77 -5.63
CA MET A 22 0.79 8.29 -4.32
C MET A 22 -0.34 7.63 -3.54
N GLU A 23 -1.57 8.11 -3.67
CA GLU A 23 -2.77 7.47 -3.10
C GLU A 23 -2.98 6.07 -3.70
N SER A 24 -2.86 5.90 -5.01
CA SER A 24 -2.95 4.58 -5.66
C SER A 24 -1.88 3.59 -5.16
N VAL A 25 -0.69 4.07 -4.80
CA VAL A 25 0.35 3.21 -4.19
C VAL A 25 -0.08 2.66 -2.83
N VAL A 26 -0.82 3.44 -2.05
CA VAL A 26 -1.32 3.02 -0.73
C VAL A 26 -2.64 2.27 -0.86
N SER A 27 -3.52 2.65 -1.77
CA SER A 27 -4.81 1.96 -1.96
C SER A 27 -4.68 0.58 -2.61
N GLU A 28 -3.77 0.41 -3.58
CA GLU A 28 -3.71 -0.80 -4.41
C GLU A 28 -2.29 -1.35 -4.59
N GLY A 29 -1.27 -0.55 -4.25
CA GLY A 29 0.12 -0.85 -4.57
C GLY A 29 0.95 -1.36 -3.39
N THR A 30 2.26 -1.13 -3.51
CA THR A 30 3.28 -1.58 -2.54
C THR A 30 3.17 -0.94 -1.16
N GLY A 31 2.42 0.15 -1.03
CA GLY A 31 2.18 0.88 0.23
C GLY A 31 0.93 0.46 0.97
N LYS A 32 0.21 -0.57 0.54
CA LYS A 32 -1.10 -0.95 1.09
C LYS A 32 -1.12 -1.18 2.61
N ASN A 33 0.00 -1.58 3.20
CA ASN A 33 0.13 -1.77 4.64
C ASN A 33 0.20 -0.45 5.43
N ALA A 34 0.21 0.71 4.75
CA ALA A 34 0.10 2.02 5.39
C ALA A 34 -1.33 2.58 5.41
N ARG A 35 -2.33 1.81 4.98
CA ARG A 35 -3.72 2.25 5.01
C ARG A 35 -4.20 2.48 6.43
N VAL A 36 -5.01 3.52 6.60
CA VAL A 36 -5.77 3.79 7.82
C VAL A 36 -7.22 4.06 7.43
N ALA A 37 -8.13 3.31 8.03
CA ALA A 37 -9.56 3.46 7.75
C ALA A 37 -10.04 4.90 8.00
N GLY A 38 -10.86 5.42 7.10
CA GLY A 38 -11.39 6.78 7.19
C GLY A 38 -10.43 7.90 6.75
N TYR A 39 -9.19 7.59 6.34
CA TYR A 39 -8.23 8.59 5.88
C TYR A 39 -7.68 8.27 4.49
N ARG A 40 -7.60 9.29 3.66
CA ARG A 40 -6.97 9.21 2.35
C ARG A 40 -5.47 9.48 2.52
N ILE A 41 -4.68 8.41 2.38
CA ILE A 41 -3.23 8.45 2.55
C ILE A 41 -2.56 8.15 1.22
N GLY A 42 -1.58 8.95 0.86
CA GLY A 42 -0.67 8.67 -0.24
C GLY A 42 0.72 8.37 0.27
N GLY A 43 1.50 7.61 -0.50
CA GLY A 43 2.86 7.35 -0.09
C GLY A 43 3.68 6.62 -1.15
N LYS A 44 4.97 6.43 -0.83
CA LYS A 44 5.89 5.65 -1.65
C LYS A 44 6.83 4.87 -0.77
N THR A 45 6.96 3.59 -1.09
CA THR A 45 7.93 2.69 -0.47
C THR A 45 9.29 2.80 -1.18
N GLY A 46 10.35 2.64 -0.43
CA GLY A 46 11.71 2.53 -0.93
C GLY A 46 12.41 1.30 -0.38
N THR A 47 13.25 0.68 -1.19
CA THR A 47 14.16 -0.39 -0.78
C THR A 47 15.42 -0.23 -1.61
N SER A 48 16.53 0.05 -0.95
CA SER A 48 17.83 0.25 -1.56
C SER A 48 18.85 -0.67 -0.91
N GLU A 49 19.72 -1.25 -1.68
CA GLU A 49 20.90 -1.93 -1.12
C GLU A 49 21.81 -0.90 -0.46
N ASP A 50 22.42 -1.26 0.67
CA ASP A 50 23.52 -0.53 1.24
C ASP A 50 24.74 -0.74 0.33
N GLY A 51 25.08 0.23 -0.49
CA GLY A 51 26.08 0.12 -1.55
C GLY A 51 27.50 -0.29 -1.10
N VAL A 52 27.74 -0.46 0.19
CA VAL A 52 29.01 -0.90 0.78
C VAL A 52 28.96 -2.35 1.22
N ASN A 53 27.80 -2.83 1.70
CA ASN A 53 27.63 -4.17 2.23
C ASN A 53 26.57 -4.93 1.44
N THR A 54 26.96 -6.01 0.81
CA THR A 54 26.03 -6.93 0.14
C THR A 54 25.05 -7.54 1.16
N ASN A 55 23.80 -7.68 0.75
CA ASN A 55 22.71 -8.21 1.58
C ASN A 55 22.25 -7.33 2.75
N LYS A 56 22.64 -6.06 2.79
CA LYS A 56 22.07 -5.07 3.69
C LYS A 56 21.22 -4.06 2.90
N TYR A 57 20.14 -3.64 3.53
CA TYR A 57 19.14 -2.79 2.88
C TYR A 57 18.80 -1.58 3.73
N VAL A 58 18.59 -0.46 3.07
CA VAL A 58 17.92 0.71 3.63
C VAL A 58 16.50 0.71 3.09
N THR A 59 15.54 0.65 3.98
CA THR A 59 14.14 0.47 3.65
C THR A 59 13.36 1.66 4.14
N SER A 60 12.44 2.19 3.34
CA SER A 60 11.71 3.39 3.71
C SER A 60 10.26 3.37 3.25
N PHE A 61 9.47 4.20 3.91
CA PHE A 61 8.15 4.63 3.48
C PHE A 61 8.03 6.14 3.76
N CYS A 62 7.67 6.88 2.73
CA CYS A 62 7.31 8.29 2.85
C CYS A 62 5.83 8.42 2.53
N GLY A 63 5.05 8.89 3.49
CA GLY A 63 3.61 9.06 3.36
C GLY A 63 3.17 10.49 3.62
N VAL A 64 2.02 10.85 3.08
CA VAL A 64 1.37 12.16 3.21
C VAL A 64 -0.13 11.97 3.41
N ALA A 65 -0.73 12.73 4.30
CA ALA A 65 -2.16 12.68 4.59
C ALA A 65 -2.69 14.02 5.14
N PRO A 66 -4.00 14.31 4.91
CA PRO A 66 -4.88 13.72 3.88
C PRO A 66 -4.42 14.11 2.47
N ILE A 67 -4.85 13.36 1.46
CA ILE A 67 -4.44 13.65 0.06
C ILE A 67 -5.09 14.89 -0.51
N ASP A 68 -6.32 15.18 -0.13
CA ASP A 68 -7.11 16.33 -0.57
C ASP A 68 -6.65 17.65 0.08
N ASP A 69 -6.16 17.59 1.32
CA ASP A 69 -5.60 18.75 2.04
C ASP A 69 -4.40 18.31 2.91
N PRO A 70 -3.21 18.15 2.33
CA PRO A 70 -2.04 17.60 3.03
C PRO A 70 -1.64 18.39 4.26
N GLN A 71 -1.69 17.75 5.42
CA GLN A 71 -1.35 18.33 6.73
C GLN A 71 -0.10 17.68 7.33
N VAL A 72 0.12 16.40 7.03
CA VAL A 72 1.17 15.59 7.68
C VAL A 72 1.99 14.85 6.64
N VAL A 73 3.29 14.88 6.82
CA VAL A 73 4.25 14.02 6.09
C VAL A 73 4.95 13.14 7.11
N VAL A 74 4.95 11.83 6.85
CA VAL A 74 5.64 10.82 7.67
C VAL A 74 6.73 10.18 6.84
N LEU A 75 7.95 10.16 7.35
CA LEU A 75 9.06 9.41 6.77
C LEU A 75 9.54 8.36 7.78
N VAL A 76 9.43 7.11 7.41
CA VAL A 76 10.01 5.98 8.13
C VAL A 76 11.21 5.48 7.35
N THR A 77 12.35 5.35 8.01
CA THR A 77 13.56 4.76 7.44
C THR A 77 14.13 3.73 8.39
N LEU A 78 14.33 2.51 7.90
CA LEU A 78 14.90 1.39 8.64
C LEU A 78 16.21 0.94 8.00
N TYR A 79 17.22 0.79 8.81
CA TYR A 79 18.54 0.34 8.39
C TYR A 79 18.71 -1.12 8.72
N ASN A 80 18.94 -1.93 7.69
CA ASN A 80 19.16 -3.37 7.80
C ASN A 80 18.10 -4.08 8.65
N PRO A 81 16.80 -4.00 8.33
CA PRO A 81 15.76 -4.68 9.08
C PRO A 81 15.96 -6.20 9.03
N THR A 82 15.85 -6.87 10.18
CA THR A 82 16.10 -8.32 10.34
C THR A 82 14.89 -9.09 10.86
N GLY A 83 13.74 -8.43 11.01
CA GLY A 83 12.51 -9.03 11.52
C GLY A 83 11.71 -9.83 10.50
N GLU A 84 10.56 -10.34 10.94
CA GLU A 84 9.54 -10.88 10.06
C GLU A 84 9.07 -9.78 9.06
N GLY A 85 8.79 -10.16 7.82
CA GLY A 85 8.47 -9.21 6.75
C GLY A 85 9.65 -8.84 5.85
N GLY A 86 10.85 -9.32 6.17
CA GLY A 86 12.04 -9.17 5.33
C GLY A 86 12.59 -7.75 5.29
N HIS A 87 13.02 -7.31 4.10
CA HIS A 87 13.66 -6.00 3.89
C HIS A 87 12.88 -5.08 2.95
N GLN A 88 11.70 -5.49 2.50
CA GLN A 88 10.89 -4.70 1.56
C GLN A 88 10.17 -3.55 2.29
N GLY A 89 10.26 -2.33 1.74
CA GLY A 89 9.65 -1.13 2.33
C GLY A 89 8.15 -1.26 2.57
N GLY A 90 7.43 -1.94 1.68
CA GLY A 90 6.01 -2.22 1.82
C GLY A 90 5.68 -3.20 2.95
N GLY A 91 6.61 -4.12 3.27
CA GLY A 91 6.43 -5.11 4.33
C GLY A 91 6.81 -4.62 5.73
N VAL A 92 7.81 -3.74 5.85
CA VAL A 92 8.35 -3.37 7.17
C VAL A 92 8.26 -1.88 7.49
N ALA A 93 8.39 -0.98 6.52
CA ALA A 93 8.32 0.46 6.77
C ALA A 93 6.90 1.03 6.61
N ALA A 94 6.12 0.54 5.62
CA ALA A 94 4.76 1.00 5.41
C ALA A 94 3.82 0.71 6.59
N PRO A 95 3.84 -0.46 7.25
CA PRO A 95 3.03 -0.70 8.44
C PRO A 95 3.31 0.29 9.57
N VAL A 96 4.58 0.62 9.80
CA VAL A 96 4.98 1.61 10.82
C VAL A 96 4.45 3.00 10.45
N GLY A 97 4.54 3.38 9.17
CA GLY A 97 3.95 4.64 8.67
C GLY A 97 2.44 4.69 8.89
N GLY A 98 1.73 3.60 8.60
CA GLY A 98 0.30 3.47 8.84
C GLY A 98 -0.07 3.61 10.33
N GLN A 99 0.69 2.97 11.21
CA GLN A 99 0.48 3.10 12.65
C GLN A 99 0.69 4.55 13.11
N ILE A 100 1.73 5.23 12.66
CA ILE A 100 1.95 6.65 12.98
C ILE A 100 0.76 7.49 12.51
N PHE A 101 0.28 7.30 11.28
CA PHE A 101 -0.89 8.03 10.78
C PHE A 101 -2.14 7.75 11.59
N SER A 102 -2.38 6.50 12.01
CA SER A 102 -3.55 6.12 12.81
C SER A 102 -3.61 6.81 14.18
N GLU A 103 -2.47 7.22 14.72
CA GLU A 103 -2.37 7.93 15.99
C GLU A 103 -2.34 9.46 15.79
N VAL A 104 -1.61 9.94 14.79
CA VAL A 104 -1.36 11.37 14.58
C VAL A 104 -2.58 12.07 13.95
N LEU A 105 -3.25 11.47 12.98
CA LEU A 105 -4.35 12.12 12.27
C LEU A 105 -5.55 12.42 13.17
N PRO A 106 -6.02 11.50 14.04
CA PRO A 106 -7.04 11.83 15.03
C PRO A 106 -6.58 12.88 16.05
N TYR A 107 -5.33 12.79 16.49
CA TYR A 107 -4.76 13.76 17.45
C TYR A 107 -4.74 15.19 16.91
N LEU A 108 -4.48 15.36 15.62
CA LEU A 108 -4.49 16.66 14.95
C LEU A 108 -5.90 17.10 14.51
N GLU A 109 -6.94 16.35 14.89
CA GLU A 109 -8.32 16.62 14.50
C GLU A 109 -8.48 16.77 12.97
N VAL A 110 -7.64 16.08 12.20
CA VAL A 110 -7.74 16.05 10.75
C VAL A 110 -9.05 15.37 10.38
N ASN A 111 -9.90 16.07 9.64
CA ASN A 111 -11.17 15.52 9.21
C ASN A 111 -10.95 14.21 8.47
N GLN A 112 -11.64 13.18 8.90
CA GLN A 112 -11.89 12.01 8.09
C GLN A 112 -12.62 12.52 6.86
N GLY A 113 -12.01 12.40 5.68
CA GLY A 113 -12.65 12.82 4.42
C GLY A 113 -14.04 12.22 4.36
N ASN A 114 -15.00 12.93 3.75
CA ASN A 114 -16.37 12.44 3.62
C ASN A 114 -16.32 10.96 3.27
N GLU A 115 -16.85 10.15 4.17
CA GLU A 115 -16.98 8.72 4.07
C GLU A 115 -17.83 8.36 2.82
N GLU A 116 -17.22 8.32 1.66
CA GLU A 116 -17.52 7.18 0.83
C GLU A 116 -16.81 6.05 1.57
N GLU A 117 -17.58 5.26 2.29
CA GLU A 117 -17.15 3.99 2.84
C GLU A 117 -16.32 3.32 1.75
N VAL A 118 -15.00 3.37 1.89
CA VAL A 118 -14.18 2.36 1.23
C VAL A 118 -14.64 1.09 1.92
N GLU A 119 -15.61 0.40 1.31
CA GLU A 119 -15.93 -0.97 1.68
C GLU A 119 -14.57 -1.65 1.86
N ILE A 120 -14.19 -1.86 3.10
CA ILE A 120 -13.10 -2.79 3.41
C ILE A 120 -13.66 -4.10 2.90
N LYS A 121 -13.36 -4.43 1.64
CA LYS A 121 -13.66 -5.76 1.13
C LYS A 121 -12.92 -6.66 2.09
N GLU A 122 -13.69 -7.37 2.91
CA GLU A 122 -13.15 -8.38 3.82
C GLU A 122 -12.10 -9.15 3.03
N GLU A 123 -10.92 -9.35 3.61
CA GLU A 123 -9.88 -10.15 2.96
C GLU A 123 -10.50 -11.51 2.66
N VAL A 124 -10.89 -11.71 1.42
CA VAL A 124 -11.42 -13.00 0.98
C VAL A 124 -10.22 -13.94 0.86
N VAL A 125 -10.12 -14.85 1.80
CA VAL A 125 -9.12 -15.91 1.74
C VAL A 125 -9.38 -16.73 0.48
N THR A 126 -8.46 -16.72 -0.45
CA THR A 126 -8.58 -17.52 -1.67
C THR A 126 -8.64 -18.99 -1.31
N PRO A 127 -9.74 -19.70 -1.59
CA PRO A 127 -9.86 -21.11 -1.26
C PRO A 127 -8.86 -21.95 -2.04
N ASP A 128 -8.43 -23.06 -1.44
CA ASP A 128 -7.56 -24.02 -2.12
C ASP A 128 -8.36 -24.78 -3.19
N VAL A 129 -7.96 -24.59 -4.43
CA VAL A 129 -8.58 -25.23 -5.61
C VAL A 129 -7.64 -26.21 -6.31
N LEU A 130 -6.51 -26.56 -5.67
CA LEU A 130 -5.57 -27.52 -6.23
C LEU A 130 -6.24 -28.90 -6.44
N GLY A 131 -6.05 -29.50 -7.60
CA GLY A 131 -6.61 -30.80 -7.95
C GLY A 131 -8.13 -30.79 -8.23
N LYS A 132 -8.74 -29.63 -8.37
CA LYS A 132 -10.14 -29.49 -8.78
C LYS A 132 -10.24 -29.28 -10.29
N THR A 133 -11.35 -29.69 -10.87
CA THR A 133 -11.67 -29.35 -12.25
C THR A 133 -11.95 -27.84 -12.36
N LEU A 134 -11.87 -27.29 -13.56
CA LEU A 134 -12.14 -25.88 -13.81
C LEU A 134 -13.56 -25.47 -13.35
N GLU A 135 -14.55 -26.35 -13.55
CA GLU A 135 -15.94 -26.10 -13.14
C GLU A 135 -16.09 -26.07 -11.61
N GLU A 136 -15.45 -27.03 -10.92
CA GLU A 136 -15.44 -27.09 -9.47
C GLU A 136 -14.69 -25.90 -8.86
N ALA A 137 -13.53 -25.54 -9.40
CA ALA A 137 -12.76 -24.38 -8.95
C ALA A 137 -13.55 -23.08 -9.13
N ASN A 138 -14.21 -22.90 -10.27
CA ASN A 138 -15.03 -21.72 -10.54
C ASN A 138 -16.23 -21.62 -9.60
N LYS A 139 -16.86 -22.74 -9.25
CA LYS A 139 -17.96 -22.79 -8.29
C LYS A 139 -17.48 -22.37 -6.89
N ILE A 140 -16.38 -22.94 -6.42
CA ILE A 140 -15.80 -22.64 -5.09
C ILE A 140 -15.39 -21.17 -4.99
N LEU A 141 -14.77 -20.60 -6.04
CA LEU A 141 -14.37 -19.20 -6.09
C LEU A 141 -15.58 -18.26 -6.06
N LYS A 142 -16.63 -18.57 -6.84
CA LYS A 142 -17.85 -17.76 -6.86
C LYS A 142 -18.60 -17.75 -5.53
N GLU A 143 -18.58 -18.84 -4.78
CA GLU A 143 -19.18 -18.92 -3.43
C GLU A 143 -18.47 -17.97 -2.45
N GLN A 144 -17.22 -17.59 -2.73
CA GLN A 144 -16.44 -16.61 -1.97
C GLN A 144 -16.43 -15.21 -2.62
N GLY A 145 -17.26 -14.97 -3.63
CA GLY A 145 -17.31 -13.69 -4.34
C GLY A 145 -16.11 -13.41 -5.25
N LEU A 146 -15.35 -14.45 -5.60
CA LEU A 146 -14.18 -14.36 -6.49
C LEU A 146 -14.53 -14.80 -7.90
N GLU A 147 -13.85 -14.22 -8.90
CA GLU A 147 -13.99 -14.59 -10.31
C GLU A 147 -12.65 -15.00 -10.92
N ILE A 148 -12.67 -15.97 -11.84
CA ILE A 148 -11.49 -16.33 -12.63
C ILE A 148 -11.28 -15.28 -13.70
N TYR A 149 -10.25 -14.44 -13.55
CA TYR A 149 -9.93 -13.40 -14.52
C TYR A 149 -9.20 -13.95 -15.76
N LYS A 150 -8.27 -14.89 -15.57
CA LYS A 150 -7.46 -15.47 -16.65
C LYS A 150 -7.06 -16.90 -16.33
N ILE A 151 -7.21 -17.77 -17.31
CA ILE A 151 -6.68 -19.12 -17.25
C ILE A 151 -5.44 -19.14 -18.13
N SER A 152 -4.27 -19.45 -17.55
CA SER A 152 -3.04 -19.72 -18.28
C SER A 152 -2.50 -21.03 -17.77
N GLY A 153 -2.42 -22.02 -18.60
CA GLY A 153 -1.95 -23.34 -18.25
C GLY A 153 -0.97 -23.90 -19.28
N VAL A 154 -0.04 -24.72 -18.80
CA VAL A 154 0.69 -25.64 -19.66
C VAL A 154 -0.24 -26.84 -19.85
N THR A 155 -0.70 -27.06 -21.08
CA THR A 155 -1.38 -28.30 -21.44
C THR A 155 -0.36 -29.44 -21.44
N GLY A 156 -0.36 -30.24 -20.37
CA GLY A 156 0.39 -31.51 -20.31
C GLY A 156 -0.59 -32.68 -20.36
N GLU A 157 -0.18 -33.79 -20.90
CA GLU A 157 -0.93 -35.05 -20.78
C GLU A 157 -1.13 -35.36 -19.29
N GLY A 158 -2.39 -35.38 -18.83
CA GLY A 158 -2.75 -35.71 -17.43
C GLY A 158 -3.49 -34.61 -16.66
N VAL A 159 -3.94 -33.53 -17.30
CA VAL A 159 -4.88 -32.56 -16.72
C VAL A 159 -6.27 -32.90 -17.28
N GLU A 160 -7.00 -33.76 -16.57
CA GLU A 160 -8.45 -33.89 -16.71
C GLU A 160 -9.19 -32.81 -15.91
#